data_5846071f04fb14343ef7aeb9f5559d18
#
_entry.id   5846071f04fb14343ef7aeb9f5559d18
#
_cell.length_a   1.000
_cell.length_b   1.000
_cell.length_c   1.000
_cell.angle_alpha   90.00
_cell.angle_beta   90.00
_cell.angle_gamma   90.00
#
_symmetry.space_group_name_H-M   'P 1'
#
loop_
_entity.id
_entity.type
_entity.pdbx_description
1 polymer ?
#
loop_
_entity_poly.entity_id
_entity_poly.type
_entity_poly.pdbx_seq_one_letter_code
_entity_poly.pdbx_strand_id
1 'polypeptide(L)'
;VAKRMIARAKGDPKKQHRIINIASVAGLRVLPQIGIYCMSKAAIVHMTKAMALEWGKYGINVNAICPGYIKTEINESHFQSEEGKKLIQMLPRKRVGNPEDLDGLLLLLAADESHFINGAIMTADDGMNV
;
A
#
# COMPACT_ATOMS: atom_id res chain seq x y z
N VAL A 1 -13.13 11.83 -5.20
CA VAL A 1 -13.57 10.67 -4.42
C VAL A 1 -14.08 11.13 -3.06
N ALA A 2 -13.27 11.74 -2.16
CA ALA A 2 -13.62 12.10 -0.78
C ALA A 2 -14.89 12.97 -0.67
N LYS A 3 -15.07 14.00 -1.50
CA LYS A 3 -16.29 14.83 -1.49
C LYS A 3 -17.57 14.00 -1.62
N ARG A 4 -17.57 12.97 -2.49
CA ARG A 4 -18.72 12.07 -2.67
C ARG A 4 -18.95 11.18 -1.46
N MET A 5 -17.87 10.68 -0.85
CA MET A 5 -17.94 9.85 0.37
C MET A 5 -18.48 10.67 1.54
N ILE A 6 -17.97 11.88 1.74
CA ILE A 6 -18.45 12.81 2.79
C ILE A 6 -19.94 13.15 2.60
N ALA A 7 -20.37 13.42 1.37
CA ALA A 7 -21.78 13.70 1.09
C ALA A 7 -22.68 12.48 1.43
N ARG A 8 -22.23 11.27 1.11
CA ARG A 8 -22.96 10.04 1.44
C ARG A 8 -23.00 9.76 2.95
N ALA A 9 -21.89 9.99 3.64
CA ALA A 9 -21.81 9.84 5.09
C ALA A 9 -22.72 10.80 5.85
N LYS A 10 -22.96 12.01 5.33
CA LYS A 10 -23.94 12.95 5.89
C LYS A 10 -25.38 12.44 5.77
N GLY A 11 -25.69 11.70 4.70
CA GLY A 11 -27.02 11.10 4.49
C GLY A 11 -27.26 9.81 5.28
N ASP A 12 -26.19 9.10 5.62
CA ASP A 12 -26.23 7.87 6.43
C ASP A 12 -24.97 7.78 7.30
N PRO A 13 -25.02 8.26 8.56
CA PRO A 13 -23.88 8.26 9.47
C PRO A 13 -23.34 6.86 9.84
N LYS A 14 -24.10 5.80 9.61
CA LYS A 14 -23.66 4.42 9.84
C LYS A 14 -22.82 3.88 8.69
N LYS A 15 -22.88 4.54 7.53
CA LYS A 15 -22.15 4.11 6.35
C LYS A 15 -20.68 4.52 6.43
N GLN A 16 -19.83 3.52 6.51
CA GLN A 16 -18.38 3.71 6.49
C GLN A 16 -17.82 3.57 5.07
N HIS A 17 -16.74 4.26 4.83
CA HIS A 17 -16.04 4.25 3.54
C HIS A 17 -14.57 3.86 3.73
N ARG A 18 -13.99 3.25 2.71
CA ARG A 18 -12.60 2.80 2.70
C ARG A 18 -11.85 3.44 1.54
N ILE A 19 -10.67 3.94 1.81
CA ILE A 19 -9.68 4.34 0.80
C ILE A 19 -8.42 3.55 1.10
N ILE A 20 -7.95 2.80 0.13
CA ILE A 20 -6.75 1.97 0.24
C ILE A 20 -5.77 2.47 -0.81
N ASN A 21 -4.69 3.07 -0.34
CA ASN A 21 -3.62 3.58 -1.19
C ASN A 21 -2.56 2.50 -1.39
N ILE A 22 -2.08 2.32 -2.62
CA ILE A 22 -0.96 1.43 -2.91
C ILE A 22 0.32 2.27 -2.93
N ALA A 23 1.07 2.19 -1.82
CA ALA A 23 2.37 2.82 -1.68
C ALA A 23 3.50 1.87 -2.17
N SER A 24 4.52 1.67 -1.37
CA SER A 24 5.63 0.72 -1.58
C SER A 24 6.49 0.68 -0.33
N VAL A 25 7.24 -0.39 -0.10
CA VAL A 25 8.34 -0.41 0.88
C VAL A 25 9.37 0.68 0.58
N ALA A 26 9.53 1.09 -0.69
CA ALA A 26 10.36 2.23 -1.10
C ALA A 26 9.89 3.58 -0.54
N GLY A 27 8.65 3.67 -0.04
CA GLY A 27 8.14 4.83 0.70
C GLY A 27 8.48 4.80 2.19
N LEU A 28 8.98 3.67 2.70
CA LEU A 28 9.37 3.47 4.09
C LEU A 28 10.88 3.50 4.28
N ARG A 29 11.63 3.08 3.25
CA ARG A 29 13.08 3.13 3.21
C ARG A 29 13.57 3.58 1.84
N VAL A 30 14.77 4.14 1.78
CA VAL A 30 15.39 4.54 0.51
C VAL A 30 15.98 3.30 -0.17
N LEU A 31 15.68 3.14 -1.45
CA LEU A 31 16.31 2.16 -2.32
C LEU A 31 17.25 2.91 -3.30
N PRO A 32 18.49 2.43 -3.49
CA PRO A 32 19.45 3.07 -4.40
C PRO A 32 18.90 3.17 -5.82
N GLN A 33 19.32 4.21 -6.56
CA GLN A 33 19.02 4.46 -7.98
C GLN A 33 17.55 4.82 -8.30
N ILE A 34 16.62 4.70 -7.36
CA ILE A 34 15.19 5.04 -7.55
C ILE A 34 14.70 6.11 -6.57
N GLY A 35 15.54 7.10 -6.23
CA GLY A 35 15.24 8.11 -5.20
C GLY A 35 13.95 8.89 -5.47
N ILE A 36 13.68 9.31 -6.71
CA ILE A 36 12.44 10.01 -7.06
C ILE A 36 11.20 9.12 -6.82
N TYR A 37 11.28 7.84 -7.16
CA TYR A 37 10.22 6.88 -6.86
C TYR A 37 10.03 6.74 -5.35
N CYS A 38 11.10 6.60 -4.57
CA CYS A 38 11.05 6.55 -3.10
C CYS A 38 10.32 7.78 -2.53
N MET A 39 10.69 8.99 -2.98
CA MET A 39 10.03 10.24 -2.56
C MET A 39 8.53 10.23 -2.89
N SER A 40 8.15 9.80 -4.09
CA SER A 40 6.74 9.73 -4.51
C SER A 40 5.93 8.77 -3.61
N LYS A 41 6.52 7.63 -3.26
CA LYS A 41 5.86 6.62 -2.40
C LYS A 41 5.84 7.03 -0.93
N ALA A 42 6.85 7.75 -0.44
CA ALA A 42 6.85 8.37 0.88
C ALA A 42 5.75 9.44 0.99
N ALA A 43 5.53 10.22 -0.07
CA ALA A 43 4.42 11.17 -0.12
C ALA A 43 3.07 10.47 0.02
N ILE A 44 2.85 9.31 -0.62
CA ILE A 44 1.61 8.52 -0.48
C ILE A 44 1.44 8.03 0.97
N VAL A 45 2.51 7.55 1.60
CA VAL A 45 2.48 7.13 3.01
C VAL A 45 2.05 8.28 3.92
N HIS A 46 2.66 9.45 3.75
CA HIS A 46 2.33 10.62 4.59
C HIS A 46 0.93 11.15 4.29
N MET A 47 0.54 11.23 3.01
CA MET A 47 -0.80 11.60 2.56
C MET A 47 -1.87 10.68 3.17
N THR A 48 -1.63 9.37 3.23
CA THR A 48 -2.55 8.42 3.86
C THR A 48 -2.84 8.77 5.30
N LYS A 49 -1.81 9.10 6.09
CA LYS A 49 -1.95 9.50 7.49
C LYS A 49 -2.71 10.81 7.64
N ALA A 50 -2.40 11.81 6.80
CA ALA A 50 -3.10 13.10 6.81
C ALA A 50 -4.59 12.92 6.49
N MET A 51 -4.91 12.18 5.43
CA MET A 51 -6.29 11.89 5.04
C MET A 51 -7.05 11.10 6.11
N ALA A 52 -6.41 10.12 6.75
CA ALA A 52 -7.01 9.35 7.84
C ALA A 52 -7.39 10.25 9.02
N LEU A 53 -6.51 11.18 9.39
CA LEU A 53 -6.74 12.13 10.47
C LEU A 53 -7.89 13.11 10.12
N GLU A 54 -7.86 13.68 8.91
CA GLU A 54 -8.81 14.70 8.50
C GLU A 54 -10.21 14.14 8.21
N TRP A 55 -10.28 12.91 7.65
CA TRP A 55 -11.55 12.37 7.15
C TRP A 55 -12.17 11.30 8.06
N GLY A 56 -11.47 10.87 9.10
CA GLY A 56 -11.99 9.91 10.07
C GLY A 56 -13.32 10.36 10.69
N LYS A 57 -13.48 11.66 10.98
CA LYS A 57 -14.73 12.26 11.48
C LYS A 57 -15.94 12.12 10.54
N TYR A 58 -15.71 11.77 9.28
CA TYR A 58 -16.75 11.52 8.29
C TYR A 58 -16.97 10.02 8.02
N GLY A 59 -16.44 9.13 8.88
CA GLY A 59 -16.55 7.68 8.69
C GLY A 59 -15.74 7.16 7.48
N ILE A 60 -14.64 7.84 7.13
CA ILE A 60 -13.75 7.42 6.04
C ILE A 60 -12.45 6.91 6.64
N ASN A 61 -12.18 5.61 6.50
CA ASN A 61 -10.90 5.04 6.85
C ASN A 61 -9.96 5.10 5.65
N VAL A 62 -8.75 5.57 5.87
CA VAL A 62 -7.72 5.69 4.84
C VAL A 62 -6.49 4.93 5.28
N ASN A 63 -6.12 3.87 4.55
CA ASN A 63 -5.00 3.02 4.85
C ASN A 63 -4.08 2.88 3.63
N ALA A 64 -2.87 2.41 3.82
CA ALA A 64 -1.94 2.13 2.73
C ALA A 64 -1.39 0.70 2.82
N ILE A 65 -1.26 0.06 1.66
CA ILE A 65 -0.47 -1.13 1.47
C ILE A 65 0.88 -0.70 0.90
N CYS A 66 1.96 -1.21 1.47
CA CYS A 66 3.34 -1.03 1.03
C CYS A 66 3.89 -2.38 0.55
N PRO A 67 3.69 -2.73 -0.73
CA PRO A 67 4.23 -3.97 -1.28
C PRO A 67 5.76 -3.95 -1.32
N GLY A 68 6.37 -5.12 -1.20
CA GLY A 68 7.74 -5.40 -1.61
C GLY A 68 7.84 -5.53 -3.13
N TYR A 69 8.72 -6.40 -3.60
CA TYR A 69 8.83 -6.71 -5.02
C TYR A 69 7.69 -7.64 -5.46
N ILE A 70 6.80 -7.12 -6.30
CA ILE A 70 5.67 -7.84 -6.90
C ILE A 70 5.92 -7.94 -8.41
N LYS A 71 5.81 -9.14 -8.96
CA LYS A 71 5.92 -9.37 -10.39
C LYS A 71 4.71 -8.81 -11.11
N THR A 72 4.95 -7.99 -12.12
CA THR A 72 3.93 -7.40 -12.99
C THR A 72 4.43 -7.41 -14.44
N GLU A 73 3.57 -7.17 -15.40
CA GLU A 73 3.96 -7.07 -16.81
C GLU A 73 5.08 -6.04 -17.06
N ILE A 74 5.08 -4.93 -16.30
CA ILE A 74 6.07 -3.85 -16.47
C ILE A 74 7.49 -4.27 -16.05
N ASN A 75 7.62 -5.15 -15.04
CA ASN A 75 8.91 -5.50 -14.44
C ASN A 75 9.35 -6.94 -14.66
N GLU A 76 8.55 -7.75 -15.36
CA GLU A 76 8.85 -9.16 -15.58
C GLU A 76 10.19 -9.36 -16.31
N SER A 77 10.45 -8.58 -17.35
CA SER A 77 11.72 -8.63 -18.09
C SER A 77 12.93 -8.30 -17.21
N HIS A 78 12.76 -7.35 -16.29
CA HIS A 78 13.83 -7.02 -15.33
C HIS A 78 14.14 -8.20 -14.41
N PHE A 79 13.13 -8.88 -13.86
CA PHE A 79 13.37 -10.05 -12.98
C PHE A 79 13.95 -11.26 -13.70
N GLN A 80 13.82 -11.32 -15.04
CA GLN A 80 14.44 -12.34 -15.87
C GLN A 80 15.91 -12.02 -16.22
N SER A 81 16.34 -10.77 -16.09
CA SER A 81 17.73 -10.34 -16.34
C SER A 81 18.69 -10.87 -15.27
N GLU A 82 20.01 -10.83 -15.57
CA GLU A 82 21.02 -11.25 -14.59
C GLU A 82 21.04 -10.35 -13.35
N GLU A 83 20.79 -9.05 -13.50
CA GLU A 83 20.65 -8.10 -12.39
C GLU A 83 19.41 -8.41 -11.55
N GLY A 84 18.28 -8.71 -12.18
CA GLY A 84 17.05 -9.08 -11.49
C GLY A 84 17.19 -10.41 -10.72
N LYS A 85 17.86 -11.41 -11.30
CA LYS A 85 18.16 -12.68 -10.63
C LYS A 85 19.06 -12.46 -9.41
N LYS A 86 20.10 -11.61 -9.52
CA LYS A 86 20.96 -11.24 -8.38
C LYS A 86 20.14 -10.54 -7.29
N LEU A 87 19.26 -9.62 -7.65
CA LEU A 87 18.34 -8.94 -6.73
C LEU A 87 17.50 -9.98 -5.97
N ILE A 88 16.88 -10.92 -6.68
CA ILE A 88 16.05 -11.97 -6.06
C ILE A 88 16.86 -12.79 -5.06
N GLN A 89 18.12 -13.14 -5.36
CA GLN A 89 18.99 -13.89 -4.45
C GLN A 89 19.32 -13.13 -3.15
N MET A 90 19.24 -11.80 -3.16
CA MET A 90 19.45 -10.95 -1.97
C MET A 90 18.20 -10.82 -1.09
N LEU A 91 17.03 -11.20 -1.60
CA LEU A 91 15.78 -11.16 -0.82
C LEU A 91 15.77 -12.26 0.27
N PRO A 92 15.14 -12.01 1.42
CA PRO A 92 15.13 -12.96 2.55
C PRO A 92 14.68 -14.38 2.16
N ARG A 93 13.65 -14.47 1.33
CA ARG A 93 13.09 -15.76 0.86
C ARG A 93 13.40 -16.06 -0.61
N LYS A 94 14.32 -15.28 -1.23
CA LYS A 94 14.82 -15.48 -2.61
C LYS A 94 13.71 -15.59 -3.64
N ARG A 95 12.64 -14.81 -3.45
CA ARG A 95 11.49 -14.76 -4.37
C ARG A 95 10.90 -13.35 -4.45
N VAL A 96 10.18 -13.09 -5.51
CA VAL A 96 9.26 -11.96 -5.64
C VAL A 96 7.83 -12.44 -5.46
N GLY A 97 6.94 -11.57 -4.99
CA GLY A 97 5.52 -11.86 -4.88
C GLY A 97 4.79 -11.73 -6.22
N ASN A 98 3.58 -12.26 -6.26
CA ASN A 98 2.62 -12.05 -7.33
C ASN A 98 1.55 -11.06 -6.88
N PRO A 99 0.77 -10.44 -7.78
CA PRO A 99 -0.32 -9.54 -7.40
C PRO A 99 -1.31 -10.14 -6.40
N GLU A 100 -1.62 -11.42 -6.52
CA GLU A 100 -2.55 -12.17 -5.66
C GLU A 100 -2.05 -12.28 -4.20
N ASP A 101 -0.75 -12.14 -3.96
CA ASP A 101 -0.18 -12.12 -2.60
C ASP A 101 -0.62 -10.89 -1.78
N LEU A 102 -1.21 -9.88 -2.45
CA LEU A 102 -1.77 -8.68 -1.81
C LEU A 102 -3.27 -8.82 -1.48
N ASP A 103 -3.97 -9.81 -2.06
CA ASP A 103 -5.43 -9.95 -1.97
C ASP A 103 -5.92 -10.06 -0.52
N GLY A 104 -5.25 -10.87 0.29
CA GLY A 104 -5.63 -11.05 1.69
C GLY A 104 -5.61 -9.75 2.49
N LEU A 105 -4.58 -8.92 2.29
CA LEU A 105 -4.46 -7.63 2.96
C LEU A 105 -5.46 -6.61 2.39
N LEU A 106 -5.66 -6.61 1.07
CA LEU A 106 -6.63 -5.75 0.40
C LEU A 106 -8.06 -6.05 0.87
N LEU A 107 -8.44 -7.34 0.93
CA LEU A 107 -9.75 -7.78 1.42
C LEU A 107 -9.95 -7.40 2.88
N LEU A 108 -8.95 -7.61 3.74
CA LEU A 108 -9.02 -7.17 5.14
C LEU A 108 -9.33 -5.68 5.24
N LEU A 109 -8.58 -4.83 4.53
CA LEU A 109 -8.75 -3.38 4.60
C LEU A 109 -10.06 -2.88 3.96
N ALA A 110 -10.63 -3.66 3.04
CA ALA A 110 -11.90 -3.36 2.38
C ALA A 110 -13.12 -3.83 3.19
N ALA A 111 -12.95 -4.82 4.06
CA ALA A 111 -14.03 -5.43 4.83
C ALA A 111 -14.62 -4.49 5.90
N ASP A 112 -15.88 -4.72 6.28
CA ASP A 112 -16.55 -3.93 7.32
C ASP A 112 -15.94 -4.17 8.71
N GLU A 113 -15.39 -5.35 8.96
CA GLU A 113 -14.68 -5.72 10.18
C GLU A 113 -13.43 -4.89 10.44
N SER A 114 -12.88 -4.26 9.41
CA SER A 114 -11.72 -3.36 9.52
C SER A 114 -12.08 -1.93 9.94
N HIS A 115 -13.28 -1.69 10.45
CA HIS A 115 -13.77 -0.34 10.80
C HIS A 115 -12.89 0.42 11.79
N PHE A 116 -12.11 -0.27 12.60
CA PHE A 116 -11.18 0.33 13.57
C PHE A 116 -9.76 0.51 13.02
N ILE A 117 -9.50 0.10 11.76
CA ILE A 117 -8.20 0.27 11.09
C ILE A 117 -8.25 1.56 10.28
N ASN A 118 -7.58 2.61 10.75
CA ASN A 118 -7.50 3.92 10.08
C ASN A 118 -6.11 4.52 10.23
N GLY A 119 -5.51 4.99 9.14
CA GLY A 119 -4.16 5.54 9.10
C GLY A 119 -3.05 4.48 9.12
N ALA A 120 -3.40 3.21 8.99
CA ALA A 120 -2.43 2.12 8.98
C ALA A 120 -1.59 2.13 7.69
N ILE A 121 -0.30 1.84 7.87
CA ILE A 121 0.67 1.65 6.80
C ILE A 121 1.17 0.21 6.94
N MET A 122 0.66 -0.67 6.09
CA MET A 122 0.89 -2.11 6.20
C MET A 122 1.80 -2.62 5.10
N THR A 123 2.85 -3.35 5.47
CA THR A 123 3.77 -3.99 4.52
C THR A 123 3.27 -5.37 4.12
N ALA A 124 3.44 -5.70 2.85
CA ALA A 124 3.28 -7.03 2.28
C ALA A 124 4.52 -7.30 1.39
N ASP A 125 5.61 -7.71 2.02
CA ASP A 125 6.95 -7.67 1.42
C ASP A 125 7.80 -8.92 1.69
N ASP A 126 7.20 -9.98 2.23
CA ASP A 126 7.85 -11.26 2.52
C ASP A 126 9.09 -11.13 3.44
N GLY A 127 9.07 -10.12 4.35
CA GLY A 127 10.16 -9.86 5.29
C GLY A 127 11.30 -9.01 4.73
N MET A 128 11.13 -8.36 3.59
CA MET A 128 12.18 -7.56 2.95
C MET A 128 12.57 -6.30 3.76
N ASN A 129 11.65 -5.78 4.57
CA ASN A 129 11.81 -4.49 5.26
C ASN A 129 12.05 -4.64 6.79
N VAL A 130 12.51 -5.77 7.22
CA VAL A 130 12.91 -6.03 8.62
C VAL A 130 14.42 -6.10 8.77
#